data_d514a77d89ee2e51ad1a5f1454d94d75
#
_entry.id   d514a77d89ee2e51ad1a5f1454d94d75
#
_cell.length_a   1.000
_cell.length_b   1.000
_cell.length_c   1.000
_cell.angle_alpha   90.00
_cell.angle_beta   90.00
_cell.angle_gamma   90.00
#
_symmetry.space_group_name_H-M   'P 1'
#
loop_
_entity.id
_entity.type
_entity.pdbx_description
1 polymer ?
#
loop_
_entity_poly.entity_id
_entity_poly.type
_entity_poly.pdbx_seq_one_letter_code
_entity_poly.pdbx_strand_id
1 'polypeptide(L)'
;MTILIAPSILSADFSRLGEEVNAVLAAGADWIHFDVMDNHYVPNLTVGPMVCEALRKAGVTAIIDVHLMVTPVDALAADFAQAGASRISFHPEATLHVDRTIEHIRDAGCAPGLVFNPATSLDWLDYVIDKIDTVLIMSVNPGFGGQKFIPQSLGKLAEARARIEASGRDIRLEIDGGVKPDNVAEIARAGADTFVAGSAIFGSGDYAATIRSLRAQAEVGLRTRTPGR
;
A
#
# COMPACT_ATOMS: atom_id res chain seq x y z
N MET A 1 -7.62 -13.76 -8.45
CA MET A 1 -7.16 -12.47 -7.89
C MET A 1 -8.07 -11.35 -8.37
N THR A 2 -8.45 -10.43 -7.49
CA THR A 2 -9.23 -9.23 -7.82
C THR A 2 -8.30 -8.02 -7.77
N ILE A 3 -8.34 -7.16 -8.80
CA ILE A 3 -7.54 -5.92 -8.85
C ILE A 3 -8.13 -4.87 -7.92
N LEU A 4 -7.29 -4.28 -7.08
CA LEU A 4 -7.65 -3.19 -6.17
C LEU A 4 -6.83 -1.93 -6.49
N ILE A 5 -7.50 -0.79 -6.49
CA ILE A 5 -6.87 0.54 -6.67
C ILE A 5 -6.98 1.31 -5.36
N ALA A 6 -5.83 1.72 -4.84
CA ALA A 6 -5.67 2.43 -3.57
C ALA A 6 -5.04 3.82 -3.80
N PRO A 7 -5.83 4.89 -3.98
CA PRO A 7 -5.28 6.24 -4.09
C PRO A 7 -4.53 6.64 -2.81
N SER A 8 -3.24 7.06 -2.96
CA SER A 8 -2.49 7.64 -1.84
C SER A 8 -2.86 9.09 -1.62
N ILE A 9 -3.39 9.40 -0.43
CA ILE A 9 -3.76 10.76 -0.04
C ILE A 9 -2.57 11.71 0.06
N LEU A 10 -1.35 11.22 0.05
CA LEU A 10 -0.15 12.07 0.03
C LEU A 10 -0.16 13.08 -1.14
N SER A 11 -0.88 12.75 -2.22
CA SER A 11 -1.02 13.60 -3.42
C SER A 11 -2.34 14.38 -3.47
N ALA A 12 -3.20 14.26 -2.47
CA ALA A 12 -4.49 14.95 -2.44
C ALA A 12 -4.35 16.43 -2.02
N ASP A 13 -5.39 17.22 -2.28
CA ASP A 13 -5.51 18.57 -1.73
C ASP A 13 -5.93 18.48 -0.26
N PHE A 14 -4.98 18.67 0.66
CA PHE A 14 -5.24 18.60 2.09
C PHE A 14 -6.19 19.68 2.61
N SER A 15 -6.37 20.79 1.90
CA SER A 15 -7.32 21.84 2.30
C SER A 15 -8.78 21.37 2.23
N ARG A 16 -9.05 20.26 1.50
CA ARG A 16 -10.37 19.64 1.34
C ARG A 16 -10.30 18.12 1.28
N LEU A 17 -9.43 17.53 2.10
CA LEU A 17 -9.11 16.10 2.05
C LEU A 17 -10.33 15.18 2.09
N GLY A 18 -11.34 15.50 2.91
CA GLY A 18 -12.58 14.71 2.98
C GLY A 18 -13.35 14.67 1.65
N GLU A 19 -13.40 15.79 0.90
CA GLU A 19 -14.01 15.86 -0.43
C GLU A 19 -13.20 15.05 -1.44
N GLU A 20 -11.88 15.16 -1.43
CA GLU A 20 -10.96 14.42 -2.29
C GLU A 20 -11.11 12.90 -2.09
N VAL A 21 -11.14 12.44 -0.83
CA VAL A 21 -11.35 11.02 -0.49
C VAL A 21 -12.70 10.53 -0.99
N ASN A 22 -13.78 11.28 -0.74
CA ASN A 22 -15.11 10.90 -1.23
C ASN A 22 -15.18 10.88 -2.77
N ALA A 23 -14.50 11.81 -3.43
CA ALA A 23 -14.47 11.87 -4.90
C ALA A 23 -13.75 10.65 -5.52
N VAL A 24 -12.60 10.23 -4.99
CA VAL A 24 -11.91 9.04 -5.51
C VAL A 24 -12.67 7.75 -5.19
N LEU A 25 -13.33 7.64 -4.05
CA LEU A 25 -14.19 6.51 -3.71
C LEU A 25 -15.41 6.43 -4.65
N ALA A 26 -16.08 7.54 -4.90
CA ALA A 26 -17.16 7.62 -5.86
C ALA A 26 -16.69 7.32 -7.30
N ALA A 27 -15.44 7.60 -7.62
CA ALA A 27 -14.80 7.27 -8.89
C ALA A 27 -14.41 5.79 -9.03
N GLY A 28 -14.60 4.97 -7.98
CA GLY A 28 -14.38 3.53 -8.02
C GLY A 28 -13.06 3.06 -7.41
N ALA A 29 -12.41 3.87 -6.55
CA ALA A 29 -11.32 3.40 -5.70
C ALA A 29 -11.83 2.38 -4.68
N ASP A 30 -10.99 1.38 -4.35
CA ASP A 30 -11.35 0.30 -3.42
C ASP A 30 -10.90 0.63 -1.99
N TRP A 31 -9.70 1.16 -1.84
CA TRP A 31 -9.07 1.53 -0.57
C TRP A 31 -8.63 2.98 -0.58
N ILE A 32 -8.26 3.50 0.58
CA ILE A 32 -7.55 4.77 0.73
C ILE A 32 -6.20 4.48 1.38
N HIS A 33 -5.11 4.85 0.71
CA HIS A 33 -3.75 4.61 1.19
C HIS A 33 -3.19 5.83 1.91
N PHE A 34 -2.61 5.60 3.10
CA PHE A 34 -2.00 6.59 3.97
C PHE A 34 -0.49 6.39 4.04
N ASP A 35 0.28 7.30 3.48
CA ASP A 35 1.74 7.34 3.62
C ASP A 35 2.13 8.14 4.88
N VAL A 36 2.44 7.42 5.96
CA VAL A 36 2.78 7.99 7.27
C VAL A 36 4.28 8.05 7.45
N MET A 37 4.81 9.26 7.63
CA MET A 37 6.25 9.55 7.73
C MET A 37 6.54 10.37 8.98
N ASP A 38 7.64 10.08 9.68
CA ASP A 38 8.01 10.66 10.99
C ASP A 38 9.26 11.55 10.97
N ASN A 39 9.84 11.78 9.80
CA ASN A 39 11.12 12.49 9.65
C ASN A 39 12.31 11.82 10.36
N HIS A 40 12.21 10.49 10.62
CA HIS A 40 13.30 9.68 11.17
C HIS A 40 13.59 8.49 10.25
N TYR A 41 12.60 7.65 9.98
CA TYR A 41 12.75 6.55 9.04
C TYR A 41 12.96 7.04 7.60
N VAL A 42 12.25 8.10 7.20
CA VAL A 42 12.41 8.81 5.92
C VAL A 42 12.56 10.32 6.17
N PRO A 43 13.24 11.07 5.28
CA PRO A 43 13.49 12.51 5.45
C PRO A 43 12.26 13.37 5.09
N ASN A 44 11.09 13.02 5.57
CA ASN A 44 9.83 13.75 5.37
C ASN A 44 8.89 13.50 6.55
N LEU A 45 7.96 14.43 6.79
CA LEU A 45 6.90 14.36 7.79
C LEU A 45 5.56 14.53 7.09
N THR A 46 4.58 13.65 7.37
CA THR A 46 3.28 13.72 6.70
C THR A 46 2.12 13.81 7.68
N VAL A 47 1.31 12.75 7.79
CA VAL A 47 0.06 12.73 8.54
C VAL A 47 0.13 11.83 9.76
N GLY A 48 -0.67 12.16 10.77
CA GLY A 48 -0.82 11.35 11.97
C GLY A 48 -2.23 10.74 12.11
N PRO A 49 -2.46 9.98 13.21
CA PRO A 49 -3.73 9.28 13.47
C PRO A 49 -4.95 10.20 13.46
N MET A 50 -4.79 11.47 13.84
CA MET A 50 -5.86 12.46 13.83
C MET A 50 -6.52 12.66 12.46
N VAL A 51 -5.76 12.48 11.37
CA VAL A 51 -6.28 12.58 9.99
C VAL A 51 -7.15 11.37 9.66
N CYS A 52 -6.72 10.17 10.06
CA CYS A 52 -7.50 8.94 9.93
C CYS A 52 -8.84 9.06 10.70
N GLU A 53 -8.78 9.48 11.97
CA GLU A 53 -9.95 9.70 12.81
C GLU A 53 -10.92 10.73 12.20
N ALA A 54 -10.38 11.84 11.66
CA ALA A 54 -11.19 12.87 11.02
C ALA A 54 -11.95 12.34 9.79
N LEU A 55 -11.33 11.52 8.95
CA LEU A 55 -11.99 10.88 7.81
C LEU A 55 -13.07 9.89 8.26
N ARG A 56 -12.82 9.10 9.31
CA ARG A 56 -13.85 8.22 9.90
C ARG A 56 -15.05 9.02 10.42
N LYS A 57 -14.81 10.13 11.14
CA LYS A 57 -15.86 11.04 11.62
C LYS A 57 -16.63 11.70 10.47
N ALA A 58 -15.98 11.95 9.34
CA ALA A 58 -16.60 12.44 8.12
C ALA A 58 -17.40 11.37 7.34
N GLY A 59 -17.50 10.14 7.86
CA GLY A 59 -18.31 9.06 7.30
C GLY A 59 -17.60 8.17 6.28
N VAL A 60 -16.28 8.25 6.14
CA VAL A 60 -15.51 7.34 5.27
C VAL A 60 -15.56 5.93 5.85
N THR A 61 -16.21 4.99 5.16
CA THR A 61 -16.35 3.58 5.55
C THR A 61 -15.40 2.65 4.79
N ALA A 62 -14.79 3.13 3.72
CA ALA A 62 -13.83 2.36 2.92
C ALA A 62 -12.65 1.87 3.77
N ILE A 63 -11.95 0.85 3.28
CA ILE A 63 -10.70 0.38 3.89
C ILE A 63 -9.70 1.53 3.89
N ILE A 64 -9.17 1.86 5.07
CA ILE A 64 -8.02 2.73 5.25
C ILE A 64 -6.81 1.82 5.45
N ASP A 65 -5.90 1.88 4.50
CA ASP A 65 -4.66 1.13 4.45
C ASP A 65 -3.51 2.06 4.83
N VAL A 66 -2.84 1.76 5.93
CA VAL A 66 -1.81 2.61 6.54
C VAL A 66 -0.43 2.01 6.30
N HIS A 67 0.41 2.73 5.58
CA HIS A 67 1.82 2.42 5.39
C HIS A 67 2.68 3.26 6.35
N LEU A 68 3.29 2.60 7.33
CA LEU A 68 4.12 3.23 8.34
C LEU A 68 5.60 3.28 7.92
N MET A 69 6.04 4.44 7.49
CA MET A 69 7.45 4.80 7.29
C MET A 69 7.97 5.54 8.53
N VAL A 70 7.99 4.84 9.67
CA VAL A 70 8.26 5.42 10.98
C VAL A 70 9.12 4.51 11.84
N THR A 71 9.83 5.09 12.82
CA THR A 71 10.58 4.34 13.83
C THR A 71 10.56 5.10 15.17
N PRO A 72 10.13 4.46 16.27
CA PRO A 72 9.62 3.09 16.41
C PRO A 72 8.18 2.91 15.88
N VAL A 73 7.81 1.68 15.52
CA VAL A 73 6.53 1.34 14.87
C VAL A 73 5.37 1.17 15.86
N ASP A 74 5.59 0.42 16.96
CA ASP A 74 4.54 -0.19 17.79
C ASP A 74 3.52 0.84 18.32
N ALA A 75 3.98 1.99 18.82
CA ALA A 75 3.10 3.02 19.40
C ALA A 75 2.18 3.64 18.32
N LEU A 76 2.74 4.04 17.18
CA LEU A 76 1.96 4.61 16.08
C LEU A 76 1.00 3.60 15.45
N ALA A 77 1.37 2.32 15.36
CA ALA A 77 0.47 1.28 14.91
C ALA A 77 -0.78 1.18 15.81
N ALA A 78 -0.61 1.21 17.14
CA ALA A 78 -1.72 1.21 18.08
C ALA A 78 -2.61 2.47 17.93
N ASP A 79 -2.00 3.65 17.80
CA ASP A 79 -2.72 4.91 17.62
C ASP A 79 -3.53 4.95 16.32
N PHE A 80 -2.99 4.44 15.22
CA PHE A 80 -3.71 4.34 13.94
C PHE A 80 -4.84 3.31 13.99
N ALA A 81 -4.64 2.18 14.67
CA ALA A 81 -5.70 1.20 14.88
C ALA A 81 -6.87 1.83 15.67
N GLN A 82 -6.57 2.55 16.74
CA GLN A 82 -7.59 3.28 17.53
C GLN A 82 -8.28 4.37 16.69
N ALA A 83 -7.57 5.04 15.77
CA ALA A 83 -8.10 6.05 14.87
C ALA A 83 -8.98 5.45 13.74
N GLY A 84 -9.06 4.12 13.62
CA GLY A 84 -9.92 3.43 12.67
C GLY A 84 -9.23 2.97 11.39
N ALA A 85 -7.91 2.77 11.40
CA ALA A 85 -7.22 2.05 10.34
C ALA A 85 -7.81 0.65 10.16
N SER A 86 -7.84 0.14 8.93
CA SER A 86 -8.29 -1.23 8.63
C SER A 86 -7.12 -2.18 8.45
N ARG A 87 -6.03 -1.68 7.89
CA ARG A 87 -4.80 -2.39 7.58
C ARG A 87 -3.63 -1.52 7.98
N ILE A 88 -2.56 -2.13 8.49
CA ILE A 88 -1.33 -1.42 8.86
C ILE A 88 -0.13 -2.24 8.38
N SER A 89 0.66 -1.63 7.51
CA SER A 89 1.88 -2.20 6.96
C SER A 89 3.09 -1.42 7.44
N PHE A 90 4.18 -2.11 7.77
CA PHE A 90 5.40 -1.49 8.28
C PHE A 90 6.66 -2.15 7.69
N HIS A 91 7.78 -1.44 7.72
CA HIS A 91 9.07 -1.94 7.27
C HIS A 91 9.72 -2.83 8.32
N PRO A 92 10.19 -4.05 7.98
CA PRO A 92 10.80 -4.96 8.95
C PRO A 92 12.04 -4.35 9.63
N GLU A 93 12.79 -3.50 8.92
CA GLU A 93 13.95 -2.79 9.47
C GLU A 93 13.61 -1.68 10.48
N ALA A 94 12.33 -1.30 10.60
CA ALA A 94 11.87 -0.25 11.53
C ALA A 94 11.58 -0.77 12.94
N THR A 95 11.66 -2.07 13.17
CA THR A 95 11.47 -2.71 14.48
C THR A 95 12.50 -3.81 14.74
N LEU A 96 12.83 -4.05 16.01
CA LEU A 96 13.72 -5.16 16.40
C LEU A 96 12.98 -6.51 16.52
N HIS A 97 11.65 -6.49 16.58
CA HIS A 97 10.81 -7.66 16.86
C HIS A 97 9.62 -7.74 15.90
N VAL A 98 9.90 -8.03 14.62
CA VAL A 98 8.90 -8.06 13.53
C VAL A 98 7.68 -8.92 13.88
N ASP A 99 7.90 -10.14 14.38
CA ASP A 99 6.83 -11.05 14.76
C ASP A 99 5.90 -10.44 15.82
N ARG A 100 6.47 -9.84 16.88
CA ARG A 100 5.70 -9.17 17.93
C ARG A 100 4.91 -7.97 17.39
N THR A 101 5.49 -7.17 16.49
CA THR A 101 4.81 -6.01 15.89
C THR A 101 3.63 -6.46 15.02
N ILE A 102 3.76 -7.56 14.27
CA ILE A 102 2.66 -8.17 13.52
C ILE A 102 1.51 -8.56 14.44
N GLU A 103 1.80 -9.26 15.56
CA GLU A 103 0.80 -9.67 16.53
C GLU A 103 0.12 -8.44 17.18
N HIS A 104 0.89 -7.42 17.51
CA HIS A 104 0.37 -6.15 18.07
C HIS A 104 -0.66 -5.48 17.17
N ILE A 105 -0.37 -5.42 15.86
CA ILE A 105 -1.30 -4.87 14.85
C ILE A 105 -2.57 -5.73 14.76
N ARG A 106 -2.43 -7.05 14.78
CA ARG A 106 -3.55 -7.99 14.73
C ARG A 106 -4.43 -7.91 15.97
N ASP A 107 -3.83 -7.86 17.16
CA ASP A 107 -4.55 -7.73 18.43
C ASP A 107 -5.30 -6.40 18.54
N ALA A 108 -4.79 -5.35 17.90
CA ALA A 108 -5.47 -4.06 17.76
C ALA A 108 -6.62 -4.08 16.74
N GLY A 109 -6.90 -5.21 16.09
CA GLY A 109 -8.02 -5.39 15.15
C GLY A 109 -7.72 -4.98 13.70
N CYS A 110 -6.47 -4.74 13.35
CA CYS A 110 -6.05 -4.40 12.00
C CYS A 110 -5.40 -5.59 11.28
N ALA A 111 -5.52 -5.64 9.95
CA ALA A 111 -4.80 -6.60 9.13
C ALA A 111 -3.32 -6.17 8.98
N PRO A 112 -2.34 -6.98 9.42
CA PRO A 112 -0.94 -6.61 9.36
C PRO A 112 -0.33 -6.83 7.98
N GLY A 113 0.64 -5.99 7.59
CA GLY A 113 1.43 -6.14 6.39
C GLY A 113 2.91 -5.84 6.60
N LEU A 114 3.76 -6.39 5.72
CA LEU A 114 5.18 -6.04 5.64
C LEU A 114 5.50 -5.29 4.37
N VAL A 115 6.33 -4.26 4.51
CA VAL A 115 6.77 -3.38 3.42
C VAL A 115 8.24 -3.60 3.13
N PHE A 116 8.58 -3.76 1.86
CA PHE A 116 9.94 -4.01 1.44
C PHE A 116 10.46 -2.87 0.56
N ASN A 117 11.49 -2.18 1.01
CA ASN A 117 12.21 -1.19 0.21
C ASN A 117 12.82 -1.84 -1.06
N PRO A 118 13.18 -1.07 -2.09
CA PRO A 118 13.76 -1.63 -3.31
C PRO A 118 14.93 -2.59 -3.08
N ALA A 119 15.78 -2.34 -2.07
CA ALA A 119 16.94 -3.16 -1.75
C ALA A 119 16.76 -4.13 -0.56
N THR A 120 15.63 -4.10 0.15
CA THR A 120 15.37 -5.00 1.30
C THR A 120 15.07 -6.42 0.81
N SER A 121 15.73 -7.44 1.40
CA SER A 121 15.48 -8.85 1.08
C SER A 121 14.07 -9.29 1.46
N LEU A 122 13.48 -10.20 0.67
CA LEU A 122 12.21 -10.86 0.98
C LEU A 122 12.34 -12.02 1.99
N ASP A 123 13.54 -12.34 2.45
CA ASP A 123 13.78 -13.45 3.40
C ASP A 123 13.08 -13.25 4.75
N TRP A 124 12.71 -12.02 5.09
CA TRP A 124 11.84 -11.73 6.23
C TRP A 124 10.50 -12.48 6.17
N LEU A 125 10.00 -12.81 4.98
CA LEU A 125 8.75 -13.53 4.80
C LEU A 125 8.84 -14.98 5.27
N ASP A 126 10.01 -15.60 5.27
CA ASP A 126 10.19 -17.03 5.52
C ASP A 126 9.65 -17.49 6.90
N TYR A 127 9.62 -16.55 7.86
CA TYR A 127 9.19 -16.84 9.25
C TYR A 127 7.85 -16.20 9.65
N VAL A 128 7.25 -15.36 8.80
CA VAL A 128 6.04 -14.59 9.17
C VAL A 128 4.96 -14.56 8.09
N ILE A 129 5.18 -15.22 6.95
CA ILE A 129 4.24 -15.18 5.83
C ILE A 129 2.84 -15.72 6.18
N ASP A 130 2.74 -16.63 7.14
CA ASP A 130 1.48 -17.16 7.63
C ASP A 130 0.72 -16.22 8.58
N LYS A 131 1.36 -15.13 8.99
CA LYS A 131 0.84 -14.15 9.95
C LYS A 131 0.47 -12.81 9.35
N ILE A 132 0.70 -12.57 8.06
CA ILE A 132 0.44 -11.30 7.39
C ILE A 132 -0.67 -11.39 6.35
N ASP A 133 -1.30 -10.27 6.09
CA ASP A 133 -2.41 -10.14 5.14
C ASP A 133 -2.03 -9.29 3.92
N THR A 134 -0.86 -8.61 3.97
CA THR A 134 -0.33 -7.80 2.86
C THR A 134 1.20 -7.92 2.78
N VAL A 135 1.71 -8.03 1.57
CA VAL A 135 3.10 -7.74 1.21
C VAL A 135 3.10 -6.52 0.31
N LEU A 136 3.70 -5.43 0.76
CA LEU A 136 3.85 -4.19 -0.02
C LEU A 136 5.28 -4.08 -0.53
N ILE A 137 5.44 -3.94 -1.84
CA ILE A 137 6.74 -3.71 -2.48
C ILE A 137 6.86 -2.23 -2.86
N MET A 138 7.91 -1.58 -2.36
CA MET A 138 8.25 -0.22 -2.79
C MET A 138 8.94 -0.26 -4.15
N SER A 139 8.40 0.48 -5.10
CA SER A 139 8.99 0.68 -6.42
C SER A 139 9.65 2.06 -6.59
N VAL A 140 9.82 2.75 -5.48
CA VAL A 140 10.62 3.97 -5.31
C VAL A 140 11.29 3.91 -3.94
N ASN A 141 12.28 4.76 -3.67
CA ASN A 141 12.73 4.95 -2.29
C ASN A 141 11.68 5.76 -1.53
N PRO A 142 11.18 5.27 -0.36
CA PRO A 142 10.12 5.96 0.37
C PRO A 142 10.56 7.36 0.83
N GLY A 143 9.55 8.24 1.04
CA GLY A 143 9.76 9.60 1.55
C GLY A 143 9.07 10.70 0.73
N PHE A 144 8.90 10.54 -0.57
CA PHE A 144 8.30 11.57 -1.43
C PHE A 144 7.44 10.96 -2.53
N GLY A 145 6.32 11.61 -2.84
CA GLY A 145 5.47 11.24 -3.98
C GLY A 145 6.06 11.66 -5.34
N GLY A 146 5.46 11.17 -6.43
CA GLY A 146 5.78 11.58 -7.80
C GLY A 146 7.10 11.07 -8.37
N GLN A 147 7.76 10.13 -7.72
CA GLN A 147 9.03 9.54 -8.17
C GLN A 147 8.84 8.60 -9.38
N LYS A 148 9.96 8.32 -10.08
CA LYS A 148 9.99 7.36 -11.19
C LYS A 148 10.04 5.94 -10.66
N PHE A 149 9.24 5.06 -11.25
CA PHE A 149 9.24 3.63 -10.99
C PHE A 149 10.63 3.00 -11.19
N ILE A 150 11.06 2.18 -10.25
CA ILE A 150 12.31 1.42 -10.30
C ILE A 150 12.02 0.06 -10.98
N PRO A 151 12.53 -0.21 -12.21
CA PRO A 151 12.16 -1.41 -12.97
C PRO A 151 12.53 -2.73 -12.29
N GLN A 152 13.57 -2.74 -11.45
CA GLN A 152 14.00 -3.92 -10.69
C GLN A 152 12.93 -4.44 -9.71
N SER A 153 11.96 -3.59 -9.31
CA SER A 153 10.83 -3.98 -8.48
C SER A 153 9.94 -5.04 -9.15
N LEU A 154 9.93 -5.14 -10.47
CA LEU A 154 9.18 -6.17 -11.20
C LEU A 154 9.68 -7.59 -10.85
N GLY A 155 11.00 -7.79 -10.79
CA GLY A 155 11.58 -9.05 -10.37
C GLY A 155 11.24 -9.39 -8.91
N LYS A 156 11.28 -8.39 -8.02
CA LYS A 156 10.89 -8.55 -6.61
C LYS A 156 9.41 -8.88 -6.45
N LEU A 157 8.52 -8.26 -7.24
CA LEU A 157 7.09 -8.61 -7.27
C LEU A 157 6.87 -10.07 -7.68
N ALA A 158 7.56 -10.54 -8.73
CA ALA A 158 7.44 -11.92 -9.18
C ALA A 158 7.90 -12.91 -8.10
N GLU A 159 8.99 -12.62 -7.41
CA GLU A 159 9.48 -13.42 -6.29
C GLU A 159 8.51 -13.40 -5.11
N ALA A 160 8.00 -12.23 -4.70
CA ALA A 160 7.02 -12.10 -3.62
C ALA A 160 5.74 -12.88 -3.94
N ARG A 161 5.25 -12.79 -5.18
CA ARG A 161 4.08 -13.54 -5.63
C ARG A 161 4.31 -15.05 -5.56
N ALA A 162 5.47 -15.54 -5.97
CA ALA A 162 5.81 -16.96 -5.89
C ALA A 162 5.82 -17.45 -4.42
N ARG A 163 6.37 -16.68 -3.49
CA ARG A 163 6.36 -17.00 -2.05
C ARG A 163 4.93 -17.02 -1.50
N ILE A 164 4.08 -16.06 -1.87
CA ILE A 164 2.67 -16.00 -1.48
C ILE A 164 1.91 -17.23 -2.00
N GLU A 165 2.08 -17.58 -3.28
CA GLU A 165 1.43 -18.76 -3.88
C GLU A 165 1.89 -20.06 -3.21
N ALA A 166 3.19 -20.19 -2.91
CA ALA A 166 3.74 -21.33 -2.21
C ALA A 166 3.21 -21.49 -0.77
N SER A 167 2.88 -20.38 -0.10
CA SER A 167 2.31 -20.40 1.26
C SER A 167 0.86 -20.90 1.30
N GLY A 168 0.14 -20.89 0.19
CA GLY A 168 -1.29 -21.20 0.11
C GLY A 168 -2.20 -20.20 0.83
N ARG A 169 -1.68 -19.05 1.26
CA ARG A 169 -2.42 -18.01 1.99
C ARG A 169 -3.00 -16.96 1.03
N ASP A 170 -4.13 -16.37 1.42
CA ASP A 170 -4.72 -15.24 0.70
C ASP A 170 -4.09 -13.93 1.20
N ILE A 171 -2.95 -13.57 0.61
CA ILE A 171 -2.17 -12.38 0.95
C ILE A 171 -2.20 -11.43 -0.24
N ARG A 172 -2.52 -10.16 0.00
CA ARG A 172 -2.44 -9.12 -1.03
C ARG A 172 -0.98 -8.81 -1.37
N LEU A 173 -0.69 -8.73 -2.66
CA LEU A 173 0.59 -8.22 -3.13
C LEU A 173 0.38 -6.81 -3.68
N GLU A 174 0.81 -5.87 -2.89
CA GLU A 174 0.66 -4.45 -3.14
C GLU A 174 1.95 -3.84 -3.68
N ILE A 175 1.81 -2.80 -4.48
CA ILE A 175 2.91 -2.02 -5.06
C ILE A 175 2.68 -0.55 -4.82
N ASP A 176 3.72 0.16 -4.36
CA ASP A 176 3.70 1.60 -4.20
C ASP A 176 4.92 2.27 -4.84
N GLY A 177 4.66 3.32 -5.60
CA GLY A 177 5.67 4.18 -6.20
C GLY A 177 5.65 4.21 -7.73
N GLY A 178 5.31 5.36 -8.31
CA GLY A 178 5.38 5.60 -9.75
C GLY A 178 4.41 4.76 -10.59
N VAL A 179 3.35 4.24 -10.00
CA VAL A 179 2.29 3.49 -10.71
C VAL A 179 1.47 4.42 -11.57
N LYS A 180 1.30 4.06 -12.84
CA LYS A 180 0.59 4.85 -13.87
C LYS A 180 -0.16 3.94 -14.84
N PRO A 181 -1.12 4.48 -15.63
CA PRO A 181 -1.81 3.69 -16.64
C PRO A 181 -0.91 3.03 -17.70
N ASP A 182 0.26 3.59 -17.96
CA ASP A 182 1.21 3.10 -18.97
C ASP A 182 2.11 1.96 -18.49
N ASN A 183 2.26 1.76 -17.17
CA ASN A 183 3.10 0.70 -16.62
C ASN A 183 2.32 -0.35 -15.78
N VAL A 184 1.08 -0.06 -15.37
CA VAL A 184 0.32 -0.93 -14.45
C VAL A 184 0.07 -2.34 -15.00
N ALA A 185 -0.05 -2.51 -16.33
CA ALA A 185 -0.21 -3.83 -16.95
C ALA A 185 1.02 -4.71 -16.75
N GLU A 186 2.22 -4.15 -16.87
CA GLU A 186 3.47 -4.88 -16.62
C GLU A 186 3.62 -5.23 -15.14
N ILE A 187 3.27 -4.31 -14.26
CA ILE A 187 3.29 -4.50 -12.81
C ILE A 187 2.32 -5.62 -12.39
N ALA A 188 1.10 -5.64 -12.92
CA ALA A 188 0.14 -6.71 -12.68
C ALA A 188 0.61 -8.05 -13.21
N ARG A 189 1.25 -8.08 -14.39
CA ARG A 189 1.86 -9.28 -14.94
C ARG A 189 2.97 -9.83 -14.06
N ALA A 190 3.73 -8.96 -13.39
CA ALA A 190 4.74 -9.36 -12.41
C ALA A 190 4.15 -9.94 -11.11
N GLY A 191 2.84 -9.77 -10.87
CA GLY A 191 2.14 -10.45 -9.77
C GLY A 191 1.40 -9.54 -8.79
N ALA A 192 1.51 -8.22 -8.89
CA ALA A 192 0.74 -7.30 -8.05
C ALA A 192 -0.77 -7.41 -8.32
N ASP A 193 -1.57 -7.31 -7.26
CA ASP A 193 -3.04 -7.28 -7.32
C ASP A 193 -3.64 -6.02 -6.68
N THR A 194 -2.84 -5.25 -5.93
CA THR A 194 -3.22 -4.01 -5.27
C THR A 194 -2.25 -2.90 -5.66
N PHE A 195 -2.77 -1.77 -6.13
CA PHE A 195 -1.99 -0.71 -6.77
C PHE A 195 -2.18 0.62 -6.06
N VAL A 196 -1.12 1.10 -5.40
CA VAL A 196 -1.09 2.44 -4.83
C VAL A 196 -0.75 3.44 -5.93
N ALA A 197 -1.63 4.43 -6.12
CA ALA A 197 -1.44 5.48 -7.11
C ALA A 197 -1.85 6.84 -6.51
N GLY A 198 -0.88 7.72 -6.28
CA GLY A 198 -1.10 9.06 -5.76
C GLY A 198 -1.21 10.08 -6.88
N SER A 199 -0.09 10.62 -7.33
CA SER A 199 -0.01 11.70 -8.33
C SER A 199 -0.70 11.38 -9.66
N ALA A 200 -0.73 10.11 -10.06
CA ALA A 200 -1.42 9.69 -11.29
C ALA A 200 -2.93 9.89 -11.19
N ILE A 201 -3.53 9.76 -10.01
CA ILE A 201 -4.97 9.96 -9.78
C ILE A 201 -5.25 11.42 -9.41
N PHE A 202 -4.70 11.92 -8.29
CA PHE A 202 -4.99 13.26 -7.78
C PHE A 202 -4.46 14.39 -8.68
N GLY A 203 -3.45 14.13 -9.49
CA GLY A 203 -2.96 15.08 -10.51
C GLY A 203 -3.73 15.00 -11.84
N SER A 204 -4.71 14.11 -11.98
CA SER A 204 -5.51 13.99 -13.19
C SER A 204 -6.72 14.95 -13.18
N GLY A 205 -7.21 15.31 -14.36
CA GLY A 205 -8.45 16.10 -14.48
C GLY A 205 -9.73 15.26 -14.32
N ASP A 206 -9.63 13.92 -14.30
CA ASP A 206 -10.77 12.99 -14.21
C ASP A 206 -10.35 11.72 -13.44
N TYR A 207 -10.68 11.68 -12.15
CA TYR A 207 -10.38 10.54 -11.28
C TYR A 207 -11.02 9.24 -11.78
N ALA A 208 -12.27 9.31 -12.24
CA ALA A 208 -13.01 8.14 -12.68
C ALA A 208 -12.42 7.53 -13.95
N ALA A 209 -12.02 8.35 -14.92
CA ALA A 209 -11.36 7.87 -16.13
C ALA A 209 -9.99 7.24 -15.80
N THR A 210 -9.22 7.86 -14.89
CA THR A 210 -7.90 7.38 -14.51
C THR A 210 -7.99 6.05 -13.74
N ILE A 211 -8.89 5.93 -12.76
CA ILE A 211 -9.09 4.71 -11.97
C ILE A 211 -9.59 3.57 -12.87
N ARG A 212 -10.54 3.84 -13.77
CA ARG A 212 -11.00 2.84 -14.75
C ARG A 212 -9.87 2.37 -15.67
N SER A 213 -9.02 3.30 -16.13
CA SER A 213 -7.87 2.97 -16.98
C SER A 213 -6.85 2.10 -16.24
N LEU A 214 -6.49 2.46 -15.00
CA LEU A 214 -5.58 1.68 -14.16
C LEU A 214 -6.12 0.25 -13.97
N ARG A 215 -7.38 0.11 -13.59
CA ARG A 215 -8.02 -1.20 -13.38
C ARG A 215 -8.05 -2.04 -14.67
N ALA A 216 -8.49 -1.45 -15.78
CA ALA A 216 -8.59 -2.17 -17.05
C ALA A 216 -7.21 -2.66 -17.55
N GLN A 217 -6.18 -1.82 -17.44
CA GLN A 217 -4.81 -2.20 -17.84
C GLN A 217 -4.22 -3.25 -16.88
N ALA A 218 -4.45 -3.14 -15.56
CA ALA A 218 -4.02 -4.14 -14.60
C ALA A 218 -4.67 -5.51 -14.87
N GLU A 219 -5.97 -5.55 -15.21
CA GLU A 219 -6.66 -6.77 -15.59
C GLU A 219 -6.07 -7.41 -16.86
N VAL A 220 -5.65 -6.61 -17.85
CA VAL A 220 -4.93 -7.11 -19.02
C VAL A 220 -3.61 -7.77 -18.62
N GLY A 221 -2.85 -7.10 -17.75
CA GLY A 221 -1.60 -7.64 -17.21
C GLY A 221 -1.80 -8.97 -16.48
N LEU A 222 -2.80 -9.03 -15.59
CA LEU A 222 -3.11 -10.22 -14.80
C LEU A 222 -3.51 -11.41 -15.69
N ARG A 223 -4.33 -11.19 -16.74
CA ARG A 223 -4.71 -12.26 -17.71
C ARG A 223 -3.53 -12.82 -18.49
N THR A 224 -2.49 -12.04 -18.71
CA THR A 224 -1.28 -12.43 -19.43
C THR A 224 -0.16 -12.93 -18.53
N ARG A 225 -0.41 -12.99 -17.21
CA ARG A 225 0.53 -13.54 -16.25
C ARG A 225 0.61 -15.06 -16.41
N THR A 226 1.83 -15.57 -16.60
CA THR A 226 2.09 -17.01 -16.50
C THR A 226 2.45 -17.30 -15.03
N PRO A 227 1.74 -18.20 -14.33
CA PRO A 227 2.14 -18.63 -13.00
C PRO A 227 3.59 -19.12 -13.04
N GLY A 228 4.39 -18.74 -12.06
CA GLY A 228 5.76 -19.24 -11.92
C GLY A 228 5.76 -20.78 -11.84
N ARG A 229 6.72 -21.41 -12.56
CA ARG A 229 6.98 -22.84 -12.45
C ARG A 229 7.72 -23.15 -11.17
#